data_fd94bb68f1be5c18e0b667bb6942b8ab
#
_entry.id   fd94bb68f1be5c18e0b667bb6942b8ab
#
_cell.length_a   1.000
_cell.length_b   1.000
_cell.length_c   1.000
_cell.angle_alpha   90.00
_cell.angle_beta   90.00
_cell.angle_gamma   90.00
#
_symmetry.space_group_name_H-M   'P 1'
#
loop_
_entity.id
_entity.type
_entity.pdbx_description
1 polymer ?
#
loop_
_entity_poly.entity_id
_entity_poly.type
_entity_poly.pdbx_seq_one_letter_code
_entity_poly.pdbx_strand_id
1 'polypeptide(L)'
;STRVRSSAASDVYKEDLIAVHQKKYIGSLSAYCGAVSAGCGAGAAITYLSGGSYEDVSLTIVNTIGNVGGIVCDGAKSSCAAKIASAVDAAILAHYMGQHHRSFQPGEGIVREDVEDTIKSMGYIGRVGMKDTDTEILNIMIDRVDVNEVC
;
A
#
# COMPACT_ATOMS: atom_id res chain seq x y z
N SER A 1 30.72 -8.06 -3.81
CA SER A 1 29.76 -7.52 -4.81
C SER A 1 28.64 -8.51 -5.14
N THR A 2 28.86 -9.81 -5.09
CA THR A 2 27.85 -10.86 -5.38
C THR A 2 26.78 -10.93 -4.28
N ARG A 3 27.14 -10.72 -3.03
CA ARG A 3 26.21 -10.73 -1.90
C ARG A 3 25.20 -9.58 -1.93
N VAL A 4 25.64 -8.39 -2.36
CA VAL A 4 24.77 -7.21 -2.49
C VAL A 4 23.76 -7.38 -3.63
N ARG A 5 24.19 -7.99 -4.75
CA ARG A 5 23.29 -8.27 -5.88
C ARG A 5 22.27 -9.35 -5.56
N SER A 6 22.64 -10.37 -4.79
CA SER A 6 21.76 -11.44 -4.36
C SER A 6 20.69 -10.93 -3.37
N SER A 7 21.03 -10.06 -2.42
CA SER A 7 20.08 -9.44 -1.52
C SER A 7 19.11 -8.53 -2.27
N ALA A 8 19.60 -7.65 -3.14
CA ALA A 8 18.74 -6.76 -3.93
C ALA A 8 17.74 -7.53 -4.81
N ALA A 9 18.16 -8.62 -5.45
CA ALA A 9 17.24 -9.46 -6.23
C ALA A 9 16.19 -10.17 -5.35
N SER A 10 16.58 -10.61 -4.15
CA SER A 10 15.65 -11.19 -3.18
C SER A 10 14.64 -10.18 -2.66
N ASP A 11 15.03 -8.91 -2.53
CA ASP A 11 14.17 -7.83 -2.06
C ASP A 11 13.10 -7.49 -3.09
N VAL A 12 13.49 -7.30 -4.35
CA VAL A 12 12.56 -7.06 -5.45
C VAL A 12 11.53 -8.18 -5.54
N TYR A 13 11.96 -9.44 -5.44
CA TYR A 13 11.05 -10.58 -5.47
C TYR A 13 10.03 -10.58 -4.32
N LYS A 14 10.44 -10.23 -3.11
CA LYS A 14 9.54 -10.18 -1.94
C LYS A 14 8.57 -9.00 -2.01
N GLU A 15 9.04 -7.87 -2.46
CA GLU A 15 8.22 -6.69 -2.73
C GLU A 15 7.12 -7.02 -3.75
N ASP A 16 7.50 -7.65 -4.86
CA ASP A 16 6.55 -8.06 -5.90
C ASP A 16 5.51 -9.06 -5.37
N LEU A 17 5.90 -10.04 -4.56
CA LEU A 17 4.98 -11.02 -3.99
C LEU A 17 3.89 -10.36 -3.15
N ILE A 18 4.25 -9.44 -2.25
CA ILE A 18 3.30 -8.75 -1.38
C ILE A 18 2.41 -7.82 -2.17
N ALA A 19 2.97 -7.06 -3.11
CA ALA A 19 2.19 -6.18 -3.97
C ALA A 19 1.18 -6.95 -4.84
N VAL A 20 1.59 -8.08 -5.42
CA VAL A 20 0.72 -8.97 -6.21
C VAL A 20 -0.35 -9.60 -5.33
N HIS A 21 -0.01 -10.01 -4.10
CA HIS A 21 -0.95 -10.59 -3.16
C HIS A 21 -2.06 -9.60 -2.79
N GLN A 22 -1.71 -8.37 -2.44
CA GLN A 22 -2.70 -7.32 -2.16
C GLN A 22 -3.58 -7.02 -3.38
N LYS A 23 -3.00 -6.98 -4.58
CA LYS A 23 -3.74 -6.71 -5.82
C LYS A 23 -4.78 -7.77 -6.16
N LYS A 24 -4.66 -9.00 -5.71
CA LYS A 24 -5.70 -10.03 -5.88
C LYS A 24 -7.04 -9.61 -5.27
N TYR A 25 -7.01 -8.91 -4.15
CA TYR A 25 -8.22 -8.44 -3.47
C TYR A 25 -8.75 -7.13 -4.06
N ILE A 26 -7.86 -6.24 -4.51
CA ILE A 26 -8.21 -4.92 -5.06
C ILE A 26 -8.80 -5.05 -6.48
N GLY A 27 -8.19 -5.88 -7.33
CA GLY A 27 -8.56 -6.03 -8.73
C GLY A 27 -7.76 -5.12 -9.67
N SER A 28 -8.07 -5.17 -10.97
CA SER A 28 -7.33 -4.47 -12.03
C SER A 28 -7.80 -3.03 -12.26
N LEU A 29 -9.05 -2.73 -11.93
CA LEU A 29 -9.65 -1.40 -12.08
C LEU A 29 -10.08 -0.90 -10.70
N SER A 30 -9.35 0.07 -10.18
CA SER A 30 -9.60 0.66 -8.87
C SER A 30 -8.81 1.96 -8.72
N ALA A 31 -9.41 2.93 -8.07
CA ALA A 31 -8.72 4.15 -7.64
C ALA A 31 -7.67 3.91 -6.53
N TYR A 32 -7.48 2.70 -6.05
CA TYR A 32 -6.42 2.38 -5.10
C TYR A 32 -5.04 2.49 -5.75
N CYS A 33 -4.16 3.26 -5.18
CA CYS A 33 -2.85 3.53 -5.73
C CYS A 33 -1.90 2.32 -5.57
N GLY A 34 -1.36 1.82 -6.69
CA GLY A 34 -0.38 0.73 -6.70
C GLY A 34 0.92 1.05 -5.95
N ALA A 35 1.26 2.34 -5.79
CA ALA A 35 2.41 2.77 -5.00
C ALA A 35 2.30 2.34 -3.53
N VAL A 36 1.08 2.26 -2.98
CA VAL A 36 0.85 1.79 -1.60
C VAL A 36 1.20 0.30 -1.47
N SER A 37 0.76 -0.52 -2.42
CA SER A 37 1.10 -1.96 -2.42
C SER A 37 2.60 -2.19 -2.58
N ALA A 38 3.25 -1.41 -3.45
CA ALA A 38 4.71 -1.47 -3.62
C ALA A 38 5.43 -1.01 -2.33
N GLY A 39 4.96 0.08 -1.70
CA GLY A 39 5.48 0.54 -0.42
C GLY A 39 5.36 -0.50 0.69
N CYS A 40 4.20 -1.18 0.80
CA CYS A 40 4.03 -2.29 1.74
C CYS A 40 5.06 -3.40 1.50
N GLY A 41 5.28 -3.76 0.23
CA GLY A 41 6.27 -4.76 -0.15
C GLY A 41 7.68 -4.34 0.22
N ALA A 42 8.06 -3.10 -0.06
CA ALA A 42 9.36 -2.54 0.29
C ALA A 42 9.59 -2.55 1.82
N GLY A 43 8.60 -2.09 2.60
CA GLY A 43 8.66 -2.12 4.06
C GLY A 43 8.80 -3.52 4.63
N ALA A 44 8.04 -4.47 4.10
CA ALA A 44 8.13 -5.87 4.48
C ALA A 44 9.52 -6.47 4.18
N ALA A 45 10.09 -6.15 3.02
CA ALA A 45 11.43 -6.56 2.65
C ALA A 45 12.50 -5.95 3.56
N ILE A 46 12.41 -4.66 3.86
CA ILE A 46 13.31 -3.97 4.81
C ILE A 46 13.26 -4.65 6.16
N THR A 47 12.06 -4.90 6.70
CA THR A 47 11.88 -5.54 8.01
C THR A 47 12.48 -6.93 8.03
N TYR A 48 12.21 -7.74 7.01
CA TYR A 48 12.76 -9.08 6.89
C TYR A 48 14.29 -9.08 6.84
N LEU A 49 14.90 -8.20 6.03
CA LEU A 49 16.35 -8.10 5.89
C LEU A 49 17.05 -7.58 7.15
N SER A 50 16.32 -6.78 7.93
CA SER A 50 16.79 -6.33 9.25
C SER A 50 16.71 -7.43 10.32
N GLY A 51 16.31 -8.64 9.94
CA GLY A 51 16.20 -9.79 10.86
C GLY A 51 14.87 -9.87 11.59
N GLY A 52 13.86 -9.12 11.13
CA GLY A 52 12.52 -9.14 11.73
C GLY A 52 11.82 -10.48 11.55
N SER A 53 11.01 -10.84 12.53
CA SER A 53 10.16 -12.02 12.54
C SER A 53 8.99 -11.89 11.57
N TYR A 54 8.20 -12.95 11.41
CA TYR A 54 6.93 -12.90 10.67
C TYR A 54 5.96 -11.86 11.29
N GLU A 55 5.95 -11.77 12.61
CA GLU A 55 5.13 -10.77 13.32
C GLU A 55 5.56 -9.34 12.99
N ASP A 56 6.85 -9.05 13.02
CA ASP A 56 7.38 -7.72 12.67
C ASP A 56 7.05 -7.33 11.23
N VAL A 57 7.14 -8.26 10.30
CA VAL A 57 6.75 -8.06 8.90
C VAL A 57 5.25 -7.79 8.79
N SER A 58 4.42 -8.54 9.52
CA SER A 58 2.96 -8.37 9.56
C SER A 58 2.58 -6.99 10.11
N LEU A 59 3.19 -6.56 11.22
CA LEU A 59 2.99 -5.23 11.79
C LEU A 59 3.39 -4.12 10.80
N THR A 60 4.50 -4.30 10.09
CA THR A 60 4.94 -3.34 9.06
C THR A 60 3.88 -3.19 7.96
N ILE A 61 3.31 -4.28 7.48
CA ILE A 61 2.26 -4.26 6.46
C ILE A 61 0.99 -3.57 7.00
N VAL A 62 0.52 -3.95 8.19
CA VAL A 62 -0.66 -3.37 8.83
C VAL A 62 -0.50 -1.87 9.03
N ASN A 63 0.63 -1.44 9.59
CA ASN A 63 0.91 -0.03 9.83
C ASN A 63 1.01 0.77 8.53
N THR A 64 1.59 0.21 7.47
CA THR A 64 1.66 0.87 6.16
C THR A 64 0.27 1.04 5.56
N ILE A 65 -0.55 -0.02 5.55
CA ILE A 65 -1.92 0.03 5.02
C ILE A 65 -2.76 1.03 5.82
N GLY A 66 -2.71 0.98 7.14
CA GLY A 66 -3.46 1.88 8.00
C GLY A 66 -3.08 3.35 7.84
N ASN A 67 -1.82 3.63 7.48
CA ASN A 67 -1.33 4.99 7.27
C ASN A 67 -1.69 5.55 5.88
N VAL A 68 -1.36 4.82 4.81
CA VAL A 68 -1.41 5.37 3.45
C VAL A 68 -2.38 4.65 2.51
N GLY A 69 -3.21 3.74 3.01
CA GLY A 69 -4.18 2.98 2.21
C GLY A 69 -5.21 3.83 1.46
N GLY A 70 -5.39 5.09 1.86
CA GLY A 70 -6.30 6.03 1.22
C GLY A 70 -5.74 6.81 0.02
N ILE A 71 -4.48 6.60 -0.38
CA ILE A 71 -3.90 7.28 -1.54
C ILE A 71 -4.62 6.79 -2.81
N VAL A 72 -5.25 7.73 -3.54
CA VAL A 72 -5.95 7.42 -4.77
C VAL A 72 -5.01 7.43 -5.98
N CYS A 73 -5.30 6.56 -6.94
CA CYS A 73 -4.67 6.54 -8.26
C CYS A 73 -5.46 7.42 -9.22
N ASP A 74 -4.80 8.38 -9.82
CA ASP A 74 -5.38 9.32 -10.79
C ASP A 74 -4.60 9.28 -12.13
N GLY A 75 -4.14 8.10 -12.51
CA GLY A 75 -3.37 7.85 -13.72
C GLY A 75 -1.85 7.97 -13.55
N ALA A 76 -1.10 7.40 -14.50
CA ALA A 76 0.35 7.41 -14.49
C ALA A 76 0.89 8.78 -14.94
N LYS A 77 1.57 9.48 -14.06
CA LYS A 77 2.10 10.83 -14.30
C LYS A 77 3.25 11.17 -13.36
N SER A 78 3.89 12.33 -13.55
CA SER A 78 5.06 12.74 -12.76
C SER A 78 4.81 12.79 -11.24
N SER A 79 3.58 13.11 -10.81
CA SER A 79 3.22 13.10 -9.39
C SER A 79 3.26 11.70 -8.74
N CYS A 80 3.30 10.62 -9.52
CA CYS A 80 3.48 9.26 -9.00
C CYS A 80 4.81 9.10 -8.26
N ALA A 81 5.85 9.85 -8.65
CA ALA A 81 7.12 9.84 -7.93
C ALA A 81 6.94 10.26 -6.46
N ALA A 82 6.14 11.31 -6.20
CA ALA A 82 5.83 11.75 -4.85
C ALA A 82 4.98 10.72 -4.09
N LYS A 83 3.99 10.08 -4.75
CA LYS A 83 3.17 9.02 -4.14
C LYS A 83 4.01 7.80 -3.76
N ILE A 84 4.99 7.43 -4.60
CA ILE A 84 5.94 6.34 -4.30
C ILE A 84 6.79 6.73 -3.09
N ALA A 85 7.38 7.92 -3.07
CA ALA A 85 8.18 8.40 -1.94
C ALA A 85 7.36 8.37 -0.64
N SER A 86 6.15 8.90 -0.65
CA SER A 86 5.26 8.91 0.53
C SER A 86 4.91 7.48 1.00
N ALA A 87 4.68 6.56 0.09
CA ALA A 87 4.38 5.16 0.44
C ALA A 87 5.61 4.46 1.05
N VAL A 88 6.80 4.72 0.55
CA VAL A 88 8.06 4.17 1.09
C VAL A 88 8.36 4.80 2.45
N ASP A 89 8.20 6.10 2.62
CA ASP A 89 8.38 6.77 3.92
C ASP A 89 7.43 6.20 4.98
N ALA A 90 6.15 6.00 4.61
CA ALA A 90 5.18 5.36 5.49
C ALA A 90 5.58 3.92 5.86
N ALA A 91 6.15 3.18 4.92
CA ALA A 91 6.61 1.81 5.16
C ALA A 91 7.86 1.76 6.05
N ILE A 92 8.78 2.70 5.90
CA ILE A 92 9.95 2.86 6.78
C ILE A 92 9.49 3.23 8.21
N LEU A 93 8.56 4.16 8.32
CA LEU A 93 7.95 4.49 9.61
C LEU A 93 7.30 3.26 10.25
N ALA A 94 6.54 2.49 9.46
CA ALA A 94 5.88 1.27 9.91
C ALA A 94 6.88 0.22 10.42
N HIS A 95 8.03 0.07 9.73
CA HIS A 95 9.13 -0.79 10.17
C HIS A 95 9.64 -0.38 11.55
N TYR A 96 9.94 0.89 11.76
CA TYR A 96 10.41 1.38 13.06
C TYR A 96 9.34 1.26 14.15
N MET A 97 8.07 1.48 13.83
CA MET A 97 6.97 1.24 14.76
C MET A 97 6.95 -0.24 15.21
N GLY A 98 7.09 -1.17 14.27
CA GLY A 98 7.14 -2.60 14.56
C GLY A 98 8.32 -2.98 15.47
N GLN A 99 9.51 -2.44 15.22
CA GLN A 99 10.69 -2.65 16.08
C GLN A 99 10.46 -2.21 17.52
N HIS A 100 9.58 -1.26 17.76
CA HIS A 100 9.19 -0.79 19.09
C HIS A 100 7.88 -1.43 19.60
N HIS A 101 7.42 -2.51 18.98
CA HIS A 101 6.16 -3.19 19.30
C HIS A 101 4.95 -2.24 19.30
N ARG A 102 4.96 -1.27 18.40
CA ARG A 102 3.87 -0.32 18.19
C ARG A 102 3.16 -0.63 16.87
N SER A 103 1.86 -0.76 16.95
CA SER A 103 1.01 -1.00 15.79
C SER A 103 -0.35 -0.37 15.99
N PHE A 104 -1.00 -0.04 14.90
CA PHE A 104 -2.43 0.24 14.91
C PHE A 104 -3.17 -0.99 15.43
N GLN A 105 -4.18 -0.75 16.26
CA GLN A 105 -4.86 -1.83 16.96
C GLN A 105 -6.06 -2.35 16.17
N PRO A 106 -6.39 -3.64 16.31
CA PRO A 106 -7.63 -4.18 15.76
C PRO A 106 -8.85 -3.36 16.19
N GLY A 107 -9.69 -3.02 15.22
CA GLY A 107 -10.83 -2.14 15.41
C GLY A 107 -10.56 -0.65 15.16
N GLU A 108 -9.32 -0.26 14.96
CA GLU A 108 -8.97 1.08 14.46
C GLU A 108 -9.22 1.15 12.94
N GLY A 109 -10.42 1.56 12.55
CA GLY A 109 -10.81 1.67 11.16
C GLY A 109 -10.80 0.31 10.43
N ILE A 110 -9.93 0.18 9.44
CA ILE A 110 -9.82 -1.02 8.59
C ILE A 110 -8.90 -2.11 9.17
N VAL A 111 -8.19 -1.81 10.25
CA VAL A 111 -7.25 -2.73 10.89
C VAL A 111 -8.01 -3.89 11.56
N ARG A 112 -7.54 -5.12 11.33
CA ARG A 112 -8.09 -6.35 11.87
C ARG A 112 -7.06 -7.08 12.72
N GLU A 113 -7.49 -8.15 13.41
CA GLU A 113 -6.62 -9.00 14.24
C GLU A 113 -5.49 -9.63 13.44
N ASP A 114 -5.78 -10.04 12.22
CA ASP A 114 -4.84 -10.70 11.32
C ASP A 114 -4.44 -9.77 10.17
N VAL A 115 -3.18 -9.85 9.77
CA VAL A 115 -2.64 -9.07 8.65
C VAL A 115 -3.39 -9.35 7.35
N GLU A 116 -3.74 -10.60 7.12
CA GLU A 116 -4.45 -11.02 5.92
C GLU A 116 -5.87 -10.42 5.86
N ASP A 117 -6.55 -10.34 7.00
CA ASP A 117 -7.87 -9.73 7.10
C ASP A 117 -7.80 -8.20 6.96
N THR A 118 -6.72 -7.57 7.39
CA THR A 118 -6.44 -6.15 7.12
C THR A 118 -6.24 -5.92 5.61
N ILE A 119 -5.46 -6.78 4.93
CA ILE A 119 -5.27 -6.74 3.49
C ILE A 119 -6.60 -6.92 2.76
N LYS A 120 -7.44 -7.88 3.17
CA LYS A 120 -8.77 -8.09 2.59
C LYS A 120 -9.70 -6.89 2.80
N SER A 121 -9.67 -6.27 3.98
CA SER A 121 -10.45 -5.08 4.29
C SER A 121 -10.09 -3.93 3.35
N MET A 122 -8.80 -3.69 3.14
CA MET A 122 -8.34 -2.69 2.18
C MET A 122 -8.68 -3.10 0.74
N GLY A 123 -8.55 -4.37 0.41
CA GLY A 123 -8.94 -4.94 -0.88
C GLY A 123 -10.42 -4.72 -1.19
N TYR A 124 -11.29 -4.90 -0.21
CA TYR A 124 -12.72 -4.62 -0.33
C TYR A 124 -12.98 -3.14 -0.62
N ILE A 125 -12.34 -2.23 0.13
CA ILE A 125 -12.45 -0.79 -0.13
C ILE A 125 -11.98 -0.46 -1.54
N GLY A 126 -10.82 -0.98 -1.95
CA GLY A 126 -10.29 -0.75 -3.29
C GLY A 126 -11.20 -1.28 -4.40
N ARG A 127 -11.77 -2.46 -4.23
CA ARG A 127 -12.59 -3.12 -5.25
C ARG A 127 -14.01 -2.57 -5.33
N VAL A 128 -14.62 -2.31 -4.18
CA VAL A 128 -16.03 -1.94 -4.08
C VAL A 128 -16.19 -0.44 -3.81
N GLY A 129 -15.56 0.05 -2.75
CA GLY A 129 -15.70 1.43 -2.33
C GLY A 129 -15.07 2.45 -3.28
N MET A 130 -13.95 2.09 -3.92
CA MET A 130 -13.26 2.98 -4.85
C MET A 130 -13.70 2.83 -6.31
N LYS A 131 -14.73 2.04 -6.61
CA LYS A 131 -15.22 1.85 -7.97
C LYS A 131 -15.79 3.14 -8.55
N ASP A 132 -16.66 3.79 -7.80
CA ASP A 132 -17.25 5.06 -8.22
C ASP A 132 -16.19 6.16 -8.20
N THR A 133 -15.28 6.16 -7.22
CA THR A 133 -14.12 7.06 -7.18
C THR A 133 -13.27 6.97 -8.44
N ASP A 134 -13.00 5.76 -8.94
CA ASP A 134 -12.25 5.54 -10.19
C ASP A 134 -12.98 6.15 -11.40
N THR A 135 -14.29 5.92 -11.47
CA THR A 135 -15.15 6.49 -12.53
C THR A 135 -15.15 8.00 -12.50
N GLU A 136 -15.28 8.61 -11.33
CA GLU A 136 -15.30 10.08 -11.21
C GLU A 136 -13.93 10.70 -11.50
N ILE A 137 -12.84 10.06 -11.09
CA ILE A 137 -11.48 10.50 -11.48
C ILE A 137 -11.35 10.49 -13.01
N LEU A 138 -11.81 9.43 -13.68
CA LEU A 138 -11.80 9.35 -15.14
C LEU A 138 -12.65 10.45 -15.78
N ASN A 139 -13.83 10.73 -15.26
CA ASN A 139 -14.71 11.79 -15.74
C ASN A 139 -14.05 13.17 -15.65
N ILE A 140 -13.35 13.44 -14.54
CA ILE A 140 -12.57 14.69 -14.36
C ILE A 140 -11.43 14.74 -15.39
N MET A 141 -10.69 13.64 -15.58
CA MET A 141 -9.54 13.59 -16.49
C MET A 141 -9.90 13.84 -17.97
N ILE A 142 -11.14 13.58 -18.36
CA ILE A 142 -11.64 13.75 -19.74
C ILE A 142 -12.61 14.93 -19.86
N ASP A 143 -12.59 15.85 -18.90
CA ASP A 143 -13.40 17.07 -18.86
C ASP A 143 -14.92 16.83 -19.03
N ARG A 144 -15.43 15.72 -18.47
CA ARG A 144 -16.86 15.40 -18.48
C ARG A 144 -17.64 15.98 -17.29
N VAL A 145 -16.94 16.46 -16.29
CA VAL A 145 -17.52 17.04 -15.07
C VAL A 145 -16.95 18.42 -14.86
N ASP A 146 -17.82 19.43 -14.76
CA ASP A 146 -17.42 20.74 -14.24
C ASP A 146 -17.47 20.69 -12.71
N VAL A 147 -16.29 20.60 -12.10
CA VAL A 147 -16.15 20.53 -10.64
C VAL A 147 -16.62 21.82 -9.94
N ASN A 148 -16.72 22.96 -10.66
CA ASN A 148 -17.21 24.21 -10.11
C ASN A 148 -18.72 24.21 -9.91
N GLU A 149 -19.47 23.32 -10.58
CA GLU A 149 -20.91 23.20 -10.41
C GLU A 149 -21.29 22.29 -9.20
N VAL A 150 -20.34 21.53 -8.67
CA VAL A 150 -20.55 20.53 -7.62
C VAL A 150 -20.06 21.02 -6.26
N CYS A 151 -19.14 21.96 -6.21
CA CYS A 151 -18.60 22.62 -5.04
C CYS A 151 -19.11 24.07 -4.97
#